data_ba25b7821a460e9935ca00a123eb3506
#
_entry.id   ba25b7821a460e9935ca00a123eb3506
#
_cell.length_a   1.000
_cell.length_b   1.000
_cell.length_c   1.000
_cell.angle_alpha   90.00
_cell.angle_beta   90.00
_cell.angle_gamma   90.00
#
_symmetry.space_group_name_H-M   'P 1'
#
loop_
_entity.id
_entity.type
_entity.pdbx_description
1 polymer ?
#
loop_
_entity_poly.entity_id
_entity_poly.type
_entity_poly.pdbx_seq_one_letter_code
_entity_poly.pdbx_strand_id
1 'polypeptide(L)'
;MMLATIRNLPIGRDSMELLIPWFVLLVFGSIMVASAAVALNGNYLTKHLLFLTLSLALFLAVTLVPISIWSRFYLLGWVAAVVIAVLVLIPGIGREVNGASRWLPVAGFTIQASEVAKFGLVLYLAGYIQRYSNSVIESPLQFLIPLMMSTFVA
;
A
#
# COMPACT_ATOMS: atom_id res chain seq x y z
N MET A 1 -1.44 -28.65 1.43
CA MET A 1 -1.16 -27.70 0.33
C MET A 1 -0.67 -26.34 0.86
N MET A 2 -1.28 -25.75 1.87
CA MET A 2 -0.88 -24.46 2.47
C MET A 2 0.54 -24.45 3.09
N LEU A 3 0.94 -25.50 3.80
CA LEU A 3 2.26 -25.62 4.42
C LEU A 3 3.42 -25.77 3.41
N ALA A 4 3.14 -26.30 2.22
CA ALA A 4 4.14 -26.39 1.15
C ALA A 4 4.45 -25.02 0.52
N THR A 5 3.47 -24.11 0.51
CA THR A 5 3.63 -22.74 0.00
C THR A 5 4.53 -21.90 0.90
N ILE A 6 4.42 -22.09 2.22
CA ILE A 6 5.26 -21.39 3.21
C ILE A 6 6.73 -21.83 3.12
N ARG A 7 6.98 -23.11 2.80
CA ARG A 7 8.33 -23.66 2.68
C ARG A 7 9.11 -23.13 1.47
N ASN A 8 8.42 -22.60 0.47
CA ASN A 8 9.01 -22.09 -0.77
C ASN A 8 8.99 -20.55 -0.86
N LEU A 9 8.71 -19.85 0.23
CA LEU A 9 8.96 -18.41 0.28
C LEU A 9 10.48 -18.25 0.17
N PRO A 10 10.99 -17.55 -0.86
CA PRO A 10 12.41 -17.25 -0.94
C PRO A 10 12.72 -16.16 0.09
N ILE A 11 12.74 -16.54 1.37
CA ILE A 11 13.33 -15.71 2.42
C ILE A 11 14.83 -15.79 2.20
N GLY A 12 15.28 -15.22 1.10
CA GLY A 12 16.67 -15.06 0.78
C GLY A 12 17.28 -13.94 1.61
N ARG A 13 18.58 -13.82 1.53
CA ARG A 13 19.37 -12.76 2.19
C ARG A 13 18.79 -11.36 1.90
N ASP A 14 18.36 -11.13 0.67
CA ASP A 14 17.77 -9.86 0.20
C ASP A 14 16.44 -9.52 0.90
N SER A 15 15.63 -10.52 1.23
CA SER A 15 14.38 -10.33 1.97
C SER A 15 14.64 -9.93 3.42
N MET A 16 15.68 -10.47 4.04
CA MET A 16 16.07 -10.11 5.42
C MET A 16 16.61 -8.69 5.49
N GLU A 17 17.36 -8.25 4.49
CA GLU A 17 17.86 -6.87 4.42
C GLU A 17 16.74 -5.82 4.38
N LEU A 18 15.57 -6.17 3.86
CA LEU A 18 14.38 -5.32 3.85
C LEU A 18 13.54 -5.48 5.12
N LEU A 19 13.36 -6.70 5.60
CA LEU A 19 12.50 -6.98 6.75
C LEU A 19 13.05 -6.48 8.07
N ILE A 20 14.38 -6.53 8.26
CA ILE A 20 15.01 -6.07 9.51
C ILE A 20 14.79 -4.56 9.73
N PRO A 21 15.15 -3.65 8.80
CA PRO A 21 14.88 -2.22 8.97
C PRO A 21 13.38 -1.92 9.12
N TRP A 22 12.54 -2.60 8.36
CA TRP A 22 11.10 -2.44 8.46
C TRP A 22 10.59 -2.80 9.87
N PHE A 23 11.01 -3.92 10.42
CA PHE A 23 10.63 -4.35 11.77
C PHE A 23 11.14 -3.39 12.85
N VAL A 24 12.39 -2.94 12.73
CA VAL A 24 12.99 -1.95 13.65
C VAL A 24 12.18 -0.66 13.65
N LEU A 25 11.81 -0.14 12.46
CA LEU A 25 10.99 1.07 12.35
C LEU A 25 9.59 0.87 12.93
N LEU A 26 8.99 -0.29 12.74
CA LEU A 26 7.68 -0.64 13.28
C LEU A 26 7.69 -0.67 14.81
N VAL A 27 8.70 -1.30 15.41
CA VAL A 27 8.87 -1.35 16.87
C VAL A 27 9.15 0.05 17.44
N PHE A 28 10.08 0.78 16.83
CA PHE A 28 10.42 2.14 17.25
C PHE A 28 9.21 3.09 17.13
N GLY A 29 8.48 3.04 16.01
CA GLY A 29 7.25 3.81 15.82
C GLY A 29 6.19 3.48 16.88
N SER A 30 6.04 2.21 17.25
CA SER A 30 5.10 1.79 18.29
C SER A 30 5.49 2.31 19.67
N ILE A 31 6.77 2.34 19.99
CA ILE A 31 7.28 2.93 21.25
C ILE A 31 6.99 4.44 21.27
N MET A 32 7.23 5.14 20.16
CA MET A 32 6.96 6.58 20.06
C MET A 32 5.47 6.89 20.24
N VAL A 33 4.59 6.11 19.62
CA VAL A 33 3.12 6.26 19.78
C VAL A 33 2.71 5.96 21.23
N ALA A 34 3.27 4.92 21.85
CA ALA A 34 3.00 4.62 23.25
C ALA A 34 3.41 5.77 24.17
N SER A 35 4.60 6.35 23.96
CA SER A 35 5.09 7.50 24.71
C SER A 35 4.19 8.73 24.53
N ALA A 36 3.80 9.05 23.32
CA ALA A 36 2.90 10.17 23.03
C ALA A 36 1.49 9.96 23.60
N ALA A 37 0.99 8.73 23.59
CA ALA A 37 -0.34 8.40 24.11
C ALA A 37 -0.49 8.64 25.62
N VAL A 38 0.59 8.61 26.38
CA VAL A 38 0.58 8.93 27.83
C VAL A 38 0.18 10.39 28.07
N ALA A 39 0.59 11.30 27.17
CA ALA A 39 0.27 12.72 27.28
C ALA A 39 -1.14 13.07 26.78
N LEU A 40 -1.75 12.17 26.01
CA LEU A 40 -3.06 12.36 25.38
C LEU A 40 -4.10 11.50 26.11
N ASN A 41 -5.06 12.16 26.77
CA ASN A 41 -6.19 11.48 27.38
C ASN A 41 -7.07 10.82 26.33
N GLY A 42 -6.85 9.53 26.03
CA GLY A 42 -7.63 8.79 25.03
C GLY A 42 -7.12 7.38 24.75
N ASN A 43 -7.92 6.59 24.05
CA ASN A 43 -7.60 5.20 23.67
C ASN A 43 -6.66 5.10 22.45
N TYR A 44 -5.68 6.01 22.34
CA TYR A 44 -4.76 6.05 21.18
C TYR A 44 -3.90 4.81 21.09
N LEU A 45 -3.35 4.36 22.21
CA LEU A 45 -2.50 3.16 22.26
C LEU A 45 -3.29 1.90 21.89
N THR A 46 -4.50 1.73 22.42
CA THR A 46 -5.36 0.58 22.11
C THR A 46 -5.71 0.54 20.63
N LYS A 47 -6.09 1.69 20.07
CA LYS A 47 -6.37 1.79 18.62
C LYS A 47 -5.11 1.48 17.79
N HIS A 48 -3.95 1.99 18.17
CA HIS A 48 -2.70 1.73 17.48
C HIS A 48 -2.37 0.23 17.48
N LEU A 49 -2.45 -0.45 18.62
CA LEU A 49 -2.18 -1.88 18.73
C LEU A 49 -3.18 -2.72 17.91
N LEU A 50 -4.45 -2.33 17.92
CA LEU A 50 -5.47 -3.00 17.10
C LEU A 50 -5.15 -2.87 15.60
N PHE A 51 -4.85 -1.66 15.12
CA PHE A 51 -4.48 -1.46 13.72
C PHE A 51 -3.15 -2.12 13.36
N LEU A 52 -2.19 -2.14 14.26
CA LEU A 52 -0.92 -2.84 14.09
C LEU A 52 -1.14 -4.34 13.88
N THR A 53 -1.96 -4.96 14.74
CA THR A 53 -2.29 -6.39 14.64
C THR A 53 -3.02 -6.69 13.32
N LEU A 54 -3.99 -5.84 12.96
CA LEU A 54 -4.73 -5.98 11.70
C LEU A 54 -3.82 -5.82 10.49
N SER A 55 -2.91 -4.86 10.52
CA SER A 55 -1.95 -4.63 9.41
C SER A 55 -0.96 -5.78 9.26
N LEU A 56 -0.49 -6.37 10.36
CA LEU A 56 0.36 -7.56 10.32
C LEU A 56 -0.38 -8.78 9.78
N ALA A 57 -1.64 -8.98 10.18
CA ALA A 57 -2.48 -10.04 9.64
C ALA A 57 -2.71 -9.86 8.13
N LEU A 58 -2.99 -8.62 7.69
CA LEU A 58 -3.15 -8.31 6.28
C LEU A 58 -1.84 -8.48 5.49
N PHE A 59 -0.71 -8.07 6.06
CA PHE A 59 0.60 -8.28 5.45
C PHE A 59 0.87 -9.77 5.21
N LEU A 60 0.60 -10.62 6.21
CA LEU A 60 0.74 -12.08 6.07
C LEU A 60 -0.23 -12.63 5.01
N ALA A 61 -1.48 -12.18 5.01
CA ALA A 61 -2.48 -12.60 4.03
C ALA A 61 -2.04 -12.24 2.59
N VAL A 62 -1.53 -11.03 2.39
CA VAL A 62 -1.04 -10.54 1.07
C VAL A 62 0.19 -11.33 0.61
N THR A 63 1.13 -11.64 1.51
CA THR A 63 2.33 -12.44 1.17
C THR A 63 2.02 -13.89 0.80
N LEU A 64 0.89 -14.43 1.24
CA LEU A 64 0.44 -15.77 0.85
C LEU A 64 -0.16 -15.82 -0.56
N VAL A 65 -0.55 -14.68 -1.11
CA VAL A 65 -1.11 -14.60 -2.46
C VAL A 65 0.02 -14.65 -3.50
N PRO A 66 0.00 -15.60 -4.44
CA PRO A 66 1.05 -15.70 -5.45
C PRO A 66 1.06 -14.49 -6.37
N ILE A 67 2.26 -14.05 -6.75
CA ILE A 67 2.49 -12.85 -7.58
C ILE A 67 1.73 -12.90 -8.92
N SER A 68 1.47 -14.10 -9.45
CA SER A 68 0.69 -14.28 -10.67
C SER A 68 -0.75 -13.80 -10.57
N ILE A 69 -1.33 -13.80 -9.37
CA ILE A 69 -2.66 -13.23 -9.13
C ILE A 69 -2.57 -11.71 -9.16
N TRP A 70 -1.61 -11.13 -8.47
CA TRP A 70 -1.39 -9.68 -8.45
C TRP A 70 -1.12 -9.12 -9.85
N SER A 71 -0.29 -9.79 -10.64
CA SER A 71 0.02 -9.39 -12.01
C SER A 71 -1.18 -9.46 -12.96
N ARG A 72 -2.23 -10.23 -12.64
CA ARG A 72 -3.45 -10.29 -13.42
C ARG A 72 -4.35 -9.09 -13.19
N PHE A 73 -4.29 -8.50 -11.98
CA PHE A 73 -5.13 -7.39 -11.55
C PHE A 73 -4.44 -6.02 -11.59
N TYR A 74 -3.27 -5.90 -12.24
CA TYR A 74 -2.49 -4.67 -12.26
C TYR A 74 -3.26 -3.45 -12.80
N LEU A 75 -4.02 -3.64 -13.89
CA LEU A 75 -4.82 -2.57 -14.48
C LEU A 75 -6.03 -2.21 -13.60
N LEU A 76 -6.68 -3.22 -13.00
CA LEU A 76 -7.79 -3.00 -12.09
C LEU A 76 -7.33 -2.23 -10.83
N GLY A 77 -6.16 -2.54 -10.31
CA GLY A 77 -5.56 -1.82 -9.18
C GLY A 77 -5.33 -0.34 -9.52
N TRP A 78 -4.84 -0.04 -10.70
CA TRP A 78 -4.67 1.35 -11.17
C TRP A 78 -6.00 2.07 -11.36
N VAL A 79 -6.97 1.45 -12.01
CA VAL A 79 -8.31 2.03 -12.19
C VAL A 79 -8.97 2.31 -10.84
N ALA A 80 -8.88 1.38 -9.89
CA ALA A 80 -9.40 1.58 -8.55
C ALA A 80 -8.72 2.75 -7.83
N ALA A 81 -7.40 2.88 -7.99
CA ALA A 81 -6.63 4.00 -7.43
C ALA A 81 -7.09 5.35 -7.99
N VAL A 82 -7.27 5.45 -9.31
CA VAL A 82 -7.77 6.67 -9.98
C VAL A 82 -9.20 6.99 -9.52
N VAL A 83 -10.08 6.00 -9.48
CA VAL A 83 -11.46 6.18 -9.02
C VAL A 83 -11.50 6.71 -7.59
N ILE A 84 -10.72 6.16 -6.68
CA ILE A 84 -10.66 6.59 -5.29
C ILE A 84 -10.06 8.01 -5.19
N ALA A 85 -9.03 8.32 -5.97
CA ALA A 85 -8.45 9.66 -6.02
C ALA A 85 -9.45 10.71 -6.52
N VAL A 86 -10.27 10.37 -7.51
CA VAL A 86 -11.35 11.25 -8.00
C VAL A 86 -12.50 11.38 -7.00
N LEU A 87 -12.91 10.27 -6.38
CA LEU A 87 -14.01 10.27 -5.41
C LEU A 87 -13.73 11.18 -4.21
N VAL A 88 -12.49 11.25 -3.75
CA VAL A 88 -12.15 12.10 -2.61
C VAL A 88 -12.25 13.59 -2.92
N LEU A 89 -12.18 13.98 -4.20
CA LEU A 89 -12.30 15.37 -4.64
C LEU A 89 -13.76 15.84 -4.72
N ILE A 90 -14.72 14.91 -4.70
CA ILE A 90 -16.15 15.26 -4.79
C ILE A 90 -16.59 15.86 -3.44
N PRO A 91 -17.15 17.10 -3.43
CA PRO A 91 -17.67 17.71 -2.23
C PRO A 91 -18.74 16.83 -1.57
N GLY A 92 -18.61 16.60 -0.26
CA GLY A 92 -19.52 15.74 0.49
C GLY A 92 -19.15 14.25 0.59
N ILE A 93 -18.21 13.75 -0.22
CA ILE A 93 -17.67 12.37 -0.13
C ILE A 93 -16.35 12.39 0.63
N GLY A 94 -15.42 13.26 0.22
CA GLY A 94 -14.14 13.44 0.90
C GLY A 94 -14.28 14.21 2.19
N ARG A 95 -13.56 13.78 3.23
CA ARG A 95 -13.43 14.54 4.48
C ARG A 95 -12.25 15.48 4.37
N GLU A 96 -12.52 16.75 4.59
CA GLU A 96 -11.49 17.78 4.65
C GLU A 96 -10.78 17.74 6.01
N VAL A 97 -9.46 17.68 5.97
CA VAL A 97 -8.58 17.76 7.15
C VAL A 97 -7.43 18.71 6.79
N ASN A 98 -7.24 19.74 7.60
CA ASN A 98 -6.19 20.76 7.39
C ASN A 98 -6.27 21.45 6.00
N GLY A 99 -7.49 21.75 5.52
CA GLY A 99 -7.69 22.46 4.25
C GLY A 99 -7.55 21.59 2.99
N ALA A 100 -7.48 20.27 3.13
CA ALA A 100 -7.41 19.36 1.98
C ALA A 100 -8.32 18.13 2.15
N SER A 101 -9.11 17.86 1.12
CA SER A 101 -9.95 16.66 1.03
C SER A 101 -9.10 15.47 0.58
N ARG A 102 -8.62 14.66 1.54
CA ARG A 102 -7.73 13.52 1.28
C ARG A 102 -8.21 12.22 1.92
N TRP A 103 -9.25 12.30 2.74
CA TRP A 103 -9.72 11.19 3.54
C TRP A 103 -11.11 10.74 3.13
N LEU A 104 -11.28 9.44 2.96
CA LEU A 104 -12.58 8.81 2.71
C LEU A 104 -13.06 8.15 4.00
N PRO A 105 -14.23 8.55 4.53
CA PRO A 105 -14.85 7.84 5.63
C PRO A 105 -15.49 6.55 5.10
N VAL A 106 -15.02 5.40 5.56
CA VAL A 106 -15.53 4.08 5.16
C VAL A 106 -15.82 3.27 6.42
N ALA A 107 -17.08 2.95 6.66
CA ALA A 107 -17.53 2.05 7.74
C ALA A 107 -16.96 2.41 9.14
N GLY A 108 -16.87 3.70 9.47
CA GLY A 108 -16.34 4.18 10.75
C GLY A 108 -14.81 4.34 10.81
N PHE A 109 -14.11 3.99 9.74
CA PHE A 109 -12.68 4.26 9.55
C PHE A 109 -12.47 5.38 8.55
N THR A 110 -11.29 5.98 8.57
CA THR A 110 -10.87 6.95 7.55
C THR A 110 -9.71 6.35 6.76
N ILE A 111 -9.88 6.24 5.44
CA ILE A 111 -8.85 5.75 4.52
C ILE A 111 -8.31 6.94 3.77
N GLN A 112 -7.00 7.07 3.71
CA GLN A 112 -6.37 8.11 2.91
C GLN A 112 -6.30 7.66 1.44
N ALA A 113 -6.88 8.46 0.55
CA ALA A 113 -6.93 8.12 -0.88
C ALA A 113 -5.54 7.92 -1.50
N SER A 114 -4.55 8.71 -1.08
CA SER A 114 -3.17 8.60 -1.57
C SER A 114 -2.48 7.28 -1.19
N GLU A 115 -2.85 6.63 -0.07
CA GLU A 115 -2.28 5.33 0.31
C GLU A 115 -2.78 4.22 -0.64
N VAL A 116 -4.07 4.27 -0.97
CA VAL A 116 -4.64 3.34 -1.96
C VAL A 116 -4.08 3.60 -3.35
N ALA A 117 -3.92 4.88 -3.70
CA ALA A 117 -3.33 5.30 -4.97
C ALA A 117 -1.89 4.79 -5.14
N LYS A 118 -1.05 4.92 -4.11
CA LYS A 118 0.32 4.38 -4.11
C LYS A 118 0.34 2.87 -4.33
N PHE A 119 -0.52 2.14 -3.61
CA PHE A 119 -0.60 0.68 -3.78
C PHE A 119 -1.03 0.29 -5.20
N GLY A 120 -2.08 0.93 -5.74
CA GLY A 120 -2.54 0.70 -7.10
C GLY A 120 -1.47 1.02 -8.15
N LEU A 121 -0.70 2.10 -7.92
CA LEU A 121 0.42 2.49 -8.78
C LEU A 121 1.55 1.45 -8.78
N VAL A 122 1.95 0.95 -7.61
CA VAL A 122 2.99 -0.10 -7.50
C VAL A 122 2.56 -1.36 -8.22
N LEU A 123 1.29 -1.79 -8.05
CA LEU A 123 0.75 -2.94 -8.78
C LEU A 123 0.76 -2.72 -10.29
N TYR A 124 0.36 -1.54 -10.74
CA TYR A 124 0.36 -1.18 -12.14
C TYR A 124 1.76 -1.23 -12.74
N LEU A 125 2.74 -0.56 -12.11
CA LEU A 125 4.12 -0.52 -12.58
C LEU A 125 4.73 -1.92 -12.62
N ALA A 126 4.55 -2.73 -11.58
CA ALA A 126 5.05 -4.10 -11.54
C ALA A 126 4.46 -4.97 -12.65
N GLY A 127 3.13 -4.90 -12.85
CA GLY A 127 2.45 -5.65 -13.90
C GLY A 127 2.81 -5.18 -15.31
N TYR A 128 2.98 -3.87 -15.50
CA TYR A 128 3.40 -3.28 -16.76
C TYR A 128 4.82 -3.73 -17.14
N ILE A 129 5.77 -3.58 -16.23
CA ILE A 129 7.17 -3.98 -16.47
C ILE A 129 7.26 -5.49 -16.76
N GLN A 130 6.53 -6.31 -16.01
CA GLN A 130 6.52 -7.76 -16.26
C GLN A 130 5.99 -8.12 -17.66
N ARG A 131 4.99 -7.40 -18.14
CA ARG A 131 4.33 -7.70 -19.42
C ARG A 131 5.08 -7.13 -20.62
N TYR A 132 5.73 -5.99 -20.45
CA TYR A 132 6.39 -5.25 -21.52
C TYR A 132 7.90 -5.11 -21.32
N SER A 133 8.53 -6.00 -20.56
CA SER A 133 9.95 -5.90 -20.18
C SER A 133 10.89 -5.70 -21.38
N ASN A 134 10.72 -6.48 -22.44
CA ASN A 134 11.56 -6.37 -23.63
C ASN A 134 11.37 -5.04 -24.35
N SER A 135 10.12 -4.61 -24.48
CA SER A 135 9.77 -3.36 -25.19
C SER A 135 10.17 -2.11 -24.42
N VAL A 136 10.12 -2.15 -23.09
CA VAL A 136 10.55 -1.05 -22.19
C VAL A 136 12.07 -0.84 -22.28
N ILE A 137 12.84 -1.92 -22.47
CA ILE A 137 14.31 -1.86 -22.63
C ILE A 137 14.69 -1.31 -24.01
N GLU A 138 13.93 -1.65 -25.05
CA GLU A 138 14.23 -1.29 -26.43
C GLU A 138 13.77 0.12 -26.83
N SER A 139 12.75 0.67 -26.15
CA SER A 139 12.17 1.96 -26.54
C SER A 139 11.94 2.88 -25.33
N PRO A 140 12.63 4.05 -25.29
CA PRO A 140 12.42 5.05 -24.23
C PRO A 140 10.99 5.61 -24.22
N LEU A 141 10.28 5.61 -25.34
CA LEU A 141 8.88 6.04 -25.42
C LEU A 141 7.93 5.12 -24.63
N GLN A 142 8.23 3.82 -24.56
CA GLN A 142 7.41 2.88 -23.79
C GLN A 142 7.63 3.03 -22.27
N PHE A 143 8.75 3.58 -21.85
CA PHE A 143 8.98 3.95 -20.47
C PHE A 143 8.18 5.20 -20.05
N LEU A 144 7.87 6.08 -20.99
CA LEU A 144 7.07 7.28 -20.72
C LEU A 144 5.62 6.95 -20.35
N ILE A 145 5.05 5.85 -20.87
CA ILE A 145 3.66 5.48 -20.58
C ILE A 145 3.43 5.24 -19.07
N PRO A 146 4.17 4.36 -18.38
CA PRO A 146 4.00 4.20 -16.94
C PRO A 146 4.36 5.44 -16.14
N LEU A 147 5.29 6.25 -16.64
CA LEU A 147 5.66 7.52 -15.99
C LEU A 147 4.51 8.53 -16.06
N MET A 148 3.88 8.70 -17.22
CA MET A 148 2.71 9.57 -17.37
C MET A 148 1.51 9.09 -16.53
N MET A 149 1.28 7.78 -16.50
CA MET A 149 0.23 7.19 -15.67
C MET A 149 0.50 7.38 -14.17
N SER A 150 1.76 7.36 -13.75
CA SER A 150 2.13 7.62 -12.36
C SER A 150 1.95 9.09 -11.96
N THR A 151 2.29 10.02 -12.84
CA THR A 151 2.09 11.47 -12.61
C THR A 151 0.62 11.86 -12.53
N PHE A 152 -0.26 11.12 -13.20
CA PHE A 152 -1.69 11.38 -13.15
C PHE A 152 -2.32 10.98 -11.78
N VAL A 153 -1.72 10.07 -11.06
CA VAL A 153 -2.22 9.56 -9.77
C VAL A 153 -1.53 10.21 -8.58
N ALA A 154 -0.34 10.80 -8.77
CA ALA A 154 0.45 11.48 -7.73
C ALA A 154 -0.07 12.88 -7.40
#